data_9f86a35583a44b97097b5398c45b23cb
#
_entry.id   9f86a35583a44b97097b5398c45b23cb
#
_cell.length_a   1.000
_cell.length_b   1.000
_cell.length_c   1.000
_cell.angle_alpha   90.00
_cell.angle_beta   90.00
_cell.angle_gamma   90.00
#
_symmetry.space_group_name_H-M   'P 1'
#
loop_
_entity.id
_entity.type
_entity.pdbx_description
1 polymer ?
#
loop_
_entity_poly.entity_id
_entity_poly.type
_entity_poly.pdbx_seq_one_letter_code
_entity_poly.pdbx_strand_id
1 'polypeptide(L)'
;MYYDFIVIGSGYGGLSAAALLVKNGFNVLVLESHSKIGGCASFYKRKDFLFDVGATTLSGVRNDQPVGILFNELGLKPKLKKIDPGIVIGMNNKSIFRYSDQERWIEEAEKHFGEKNQKTFWNEIHSIDNLAWQFVNKNYKLPIRNLNDFIAISNPSNLKFIKLLKVLFSSVEKRIEKYKFSDNAFYKFLNEQLLITTQSKIDEAPYLTAAMGLAYPAETYYPYGGMYKPGELLMNYIIQNKAEIKFKEKVIELKQVNDFYEVKTMKGNSYKAKGIISNIPIWNMAKITEGNIQNYFNKYSDKYNSAWGAFTINFAVETKDDLPSVYFQIHSEKEIPYCNSKSIFVSFSEKDDFEKAPLGFRTVTISTHTDVNNWYDLTKDEYEKRKELAASSILNIFDNYFAEKLGNEKLFLLSGTPNTFEFYTQREKGFVGGIPHSIKRNLMFMPPNVTPFENLYMVGDTVFPGQGTPAVILGALNVSKRIMDKK
;
A
#
# COMPACT_ATOMS: atom_id res chain seq x y z
N MET A 1 -19.18 25.17 -12.72
CA MET A 1 -19.89 23.92 -12.41
C MET A 1 -19.82 23.65 -10.91
N TYR A 2 -20.89 23.11 -10.36
CA TYR A 2 -20.98 22.81 -8.94
C TYR A 2 -21.16 21.30 -8.76
N TYR A 3 -20.28 20.68 -7.97
CA TYR A 3 -20.28 19.24 -7.71
C TYR A 3 -20.79 18.95 -6.30
N ASP A 4 -21.30 17.75 -6.07
CA ASP A 4 -21.56 17.31 -4.70
C ASP A 4 -20.23 17.03 -4.01
N PHE A 5 -19.30 16.34 -4.70
CA PHE A 5 -17.96 16.07 -4.19
C PHE A 5 -16.88 16.27 -5.25
N ILE A 6 -15.74 16.83 -4.81
CA ILE A 6 -14.49 16.76 -5.56
C ILE A 6 -13.56 15.78 -4.85
N VAL A 7 -13.02 14.81 -5.61
CA VAL A 7 -12.00 13.87 -5.15
C VAL A 7 -10.64 14.36 -5.65
N ILE A 8 -9.69 14.58 -4.74
CA ILE A 8 -8.34 15.04 -5.06
C ILE A 8 -7.39 13.84 -5.07
N GLY A 9 -6.91 13.47 -6.26
CA GLY A 9 -6.02 12.33 -6.51
C GLY A 9 -6.75 11.04 -6.89
N SER A 10 -6.27 10.38 -7.96
CA SER A 10 -6.81 9.17 -8.55
C SER A 10 -6.04 7.89 -8.17
N GLY A 11 -5.45 7.83 -6.97
CA GLY A 11 -4.99 6.59 -6.37
C GLY A 11 -6.17 5.68 -5.97
N TYR A 12 -5.91 4.44 -5.55
CA TYR A 12 -6.96 3.47 -5.24
C TYR A 12 -8.01 3.98 -4.22
N GLY A 13 -7.60 4.69 -3.18
CA GLY A 13 -8.54 5.27 -2.21
C GLY A 13 -9.49 6.28 -2.85
N GLY A 14 -8.94 7.19 -3.69
CA GLY A 14 -9.71 8.21 -4.38
C GLY A 14 -10.68 7.63 -5.41
N LEU A 15 -10.19 6.72 -6.27
CA LEU A 15 -11.03 6.04 -7.27
C LEU A 15 -12.15 5.23 -6.62
N SER A 16 -11.85 4.53 -5.52
CA SER A 16 -12.85 3.75 -4.79
C SER A 16 -13.93 4.63 -4.18
N ALA A 17 -13.53 5.74 -3.54
CA ALA A 17 -14.48 6.69 -2.96
C ALA A 17 -15.35 7.34 -4.05
N ALA A 18 -14.75 7.77 -5.17
CA ALA A 18 -15.46 8.34 -6.30
C ALA A 18 -16.48 7.35 -6.88
N ALA A 19 -16.08 6.10 -7.15
CA ALA A 19 -16.95 5.07 -7.71
C ALA A 19 -18.16 4.77 -6.79
N LEU A 20 -17.92 4.67 -5.47
CA LEU A 20 -18.98 4.44 -4.48
C LEU A 20 -19.96 5.62 -4.40
N LEU A 21 -19.48 6.86 -4.44
CA LEU A 21 -20.35 8.05 -4.45
C LEU A 21 -21.16 8.13 -5.74
N VAL A 22 -20.54 7.89 -6.88
CA VAL A 22 -21.24 7.88 -8.19
C VAL A 22 -22.32 6.82 -8.24
N LYS A 23 -22.05 5.60 -7.72
CA LYS A 23 -23.05 4.55 -7.56
C LYS A 23 -24.29 5.03 -6.77
N ASN A 24 -24.07 5.89 -5.77
CA ASN A 24 -25.12 6.42 -4.90
C ASN A 24 -25.74 7.74 -5.41
N GLY A 25 -25.49 8.10 -6.67
CA GLY A 25 -26.12 9.21 -7.37
C GLY A 25 -25.53 10.60 -7.08
N PHE A 26 -24.33 10.68 -6.49
CA PHE A 26 -23.65 11.96 -6.31
C PHE A 26 -22.97 12.43 -7.60
N ASN A 27 -22.99 13.74 -7.85
CA ASN A 27 -22.22 14.38 -8.91
C ASN A 27 -20.76 14.58 -8.45
N VAL A 28 -19.81 13.84 -9.04
CA VAL A 28 -18.43 13.77 -8.61
C VAL A 28 -17.47 14.24 -9.69
N LEU A 29 -16.48 15.04 -9.30
CA LEU A 29 -15.30 15.36 -10.09
C LEU A 29 -14.06 14.77 -9.45
N VAL A 30 -13.23 14.04 -10.21
CA VAL A 30 -11.91 13.60 -9.78
C VAL A 30 -10.84 14.48 -10.44
N LEU A 31 -9.93 15.05 -9.64
CA LEU A 31 -8.80 15.86 -10.10
C LEU A 31 -7.49 15.07 -9.87
N GLU A 32 -6.77 14.81 -10.98
CA GLU A 32 -5.51 14.06 -10.97
C GLU A 32 -4.37 14.95 -11.51
N SER A 33 -3.26 14.99 -10.77
CA SER A 33 -2.09 15.78 -11.15
C SER A 33 -1.31 15.19 -12.33
N HIS A 34 -1.27 13.87 -12.43
CA HIS A 34 -0.59 13.12 -13.48
C HIS A 34 -1.48 12.94 -14.72
N SER A 35 -0.93 12.40 -15.79
CA SER A 35 -1.68 12.01 -17.01
C SER A 35 -2.29 10.61 -16.95
N LYS A 36 -2.10 9.88 -15.83
CA LYS A 36 -2.54 8.50 -15.61
C LYS A 36 -3.05 8.35 -14.19
N ILE A 37 -3.94 7.38 -14.00
CA ILE A 37 -4.44 6.98 -12.69
C ILE A 37 -3.44 6.13 -11.91
N GLY A 38 -3.75 5.86 -10.64
CA GLY A 38 -3.14 4.81 -9.82
C GLY A 38 -2.13 5.30 -8.78
N GLY A 39 -1.56 6.52 -8.93
CA GLY A 39 -0.54 7.00 -8.01
C GLY A 39 0.66 6.05 -7.93
N CYS A 40 0.98 5.51 -6.75
CA CYS A 40 2.05 4.52 -6.58
C CYS A 40 1.74 3.13 -7.20
N ALA A 41 0.51 2.89 -7.66
CA ALA A 41 0.10 1.70 -8.39
C ALA A 41 -0.13 1.99 -9.88
N SER A 42 0.53 3.02 -10.42
CA SER A 42 0.51 3.40 -11.84
C SER A 42 1.52 2.58 -12.64
N PHE A 43 1.70 2.92 -13.90
CA PHE A 43 2.56 2.21 -14.83
C PHE A 43 3.26 3.14 -15.81
N TYR A 44 4.29 2.60 -16.49
CA TYR A 44 4.84 3.20 -17.70
C TYR A 44 5.15 2.14 -18.76
N LYS A 45 5.26 2.56 -20.01
CA LYS A 45 5.60 1.69 -21.15
C LYS A 45 6.95 2.06 -21.75
N ARG A 46 7.68 1.04 -22.19
CA ARG A 46 8.87 1.14 -23.04
C ARG A 46 8.75 0.10 -24.15
N LYS A 47 8.54 0.56 -25.39
CA LYS A 47 8.17 -0.30 -26.52
C LYS A 47 7.00 -1.21 -26.14
N ASP A 48 7.14 -2.51 -26.28
CA ASP A 48 6.12 -3.52 -26.02
C ASP A 48 6.08 -3.98 -24.53
N PHE A 49 6.83 -3.31 -23.64
CA PHE A 49 6.89 -3.67 -22.23
C PHE A 49 6.16 -2.66 -21.36
N LEU A 50 5.39 -3.18 -20.40
CA LEU A 50 4.69 -2.42 -19.39
C LEU A 50 5.25 -2.74 -18.02
N PHE A 51 5.64 -1.69 -17.28
CA PHE A 51 6.24 -1.77 -15.94
C PHE A 51 5.31 -1.16 -14.90
N ASP A 52 5.11 -1.84 -13.77
CA ASP A 52 4.55 -1.23 -12.56
C ASP A 52 5.56 -0.28 -11.94
N VAL A 53 5.11 0.85 -11.41
CA VAL A 53 6.02 1.88 -10.85
C VAL A 53 6.39 1.64 -9.39
N GLY A 54 5.55 0.89 -8.64
CA GLY A 54 5.78 0.65 -7.21
C GLY A 54 5.05 -0.59 -6.73
N ALA A 55 3.75 -0.50 -6.46
CA ALA A 55 2.95 -1.65 -6.04
C ALA A 55 2.81 -2.68 -7.17
N THR A 56 2.99 -3.96 -6.85
CA THR A 56 2.96 -5.07 -7.82
C THR A 56 2.03 -6.20 -7.41
N THR A 57 1.59 -6.24 -6.15
CA THR A 57 0.76 -7.30 -5.58
C THR A 57 -0.59 -6.76 -5.15
N LEU A 58 -1.63 -7.58 -5.28
CA LEU A 58 -2.98 -7.28 -4.79
C LEU A 58 -3.38 -8.30 -3.74
N SER A 59 -4.03 -7.85 -2.68
CA SER A 59 -4.65 -8.70 -1.67
C SER A 59 -6.01 -8.15 -1.24
N GLY A 60 -6.66 -8.81 -0.28
CA GLY A 60 -7.96 -8.36 0.21
C GLY A 60 -9.11 -8.63 -0.75
N VAL A 61 -8.97 -9.64 -1.62
CA VAL A 61 -9.89 -9.95 -2.73
C VAL A 61 -11.06 -10.86 -2.30
N ARG A 62 -10.96 -11.52 -1.14
CA ARG A 62 -12.08 -12.33 -0.64
C ARG A 62 -13.35 -11.48 -0.49
N ASN A 63 -14.51 -12.12 -0.60
CA ASN A 63 -15.81 -11.44 -0.51
C ASN A 63 -16.04 -10.70 0.82
N ASP A 64 -15.36 -11.09 1.87
CA ASP A 64 -15.39 -10.47 3.20
C ASP A 64 -14.24 -9.47 3.43
N GLN A 65 -13.46 -9.13 2.41
CA GLN A 65 -12.33 -8.21 2.48
C GLN A 65 -12.54 -6.99 1.56
N PRO A 66 -11.89 -5.85 1.85
CA PRO A 66 -12.22 -4.56 1.25
C PRO A 66 -12.22 -4.53 -0.28
N VAL A 67 -11.25 -5.19 -0.94
CA VAL A 67 -11.17 -5.23 -2.41
C VAL A 67 -12.35 -6.04 -2.97
N GLY A 68 -12.60 -7.23 -2.41
CA GLY A 68 -13.73 -8.05 -2.82
C GLY A 68 -15.08 -7.36 -2.57
N ILE A 69 -15.26 -6.75 -1.41
CA ILE A 69 -16.47 -5.97 -1.06
C ILE A 69 -16.70 -4.86 -2.11
N LEU A 70 -15.68 -4.04 -2.40
CA LEU A 70 -15.78 -2.94 -3.36
C LEU A 70 -16.18 -3.43 -4.76
N PHE A 71 -15.42 -4.40 -5.30
CA PHE A 71 -15.66 -4.85 -6.67
C PHE A 71 -16.99 -5.59 -6.81
N ASN A 72 -17.41 -6.38 -5.83
CA ASN A 72 -18.72 -7.00 -5.79
C ASN A 72 -19.85 -5.94 -5.70
N GLU A 73 -19.66 -4.93 -4.86
CA GLU A 73 -20.64 -3.86 -4.71
C GLU A 73 -20.85 -3.05 -6.00
N LEU A 74 -19.80 -2.87 -6.79
CA LEU A 74 -19.83 -2.17 -8.08
C LEU A 74 -20.17 -3.09 -9.26
N GLY A 75 -20.28 -4.41 -9.04
CA GLY A 75 -20.50 -5.39 -10.12
C GLY A 75 -19.30 -5.55 -11.06
N LEU A 76 -18.09 -5.20 -10.62
CA LEU A 76 -16.87 -5.24 -11.42
C LEU A 76 -16.09 -6.54 -11.16
N LYS A 77 -15.39 -7.05 -12.18
CA LYS A 77 -14.61 -8.29 -12.09
C LYS A 77 -13.20 -8.08 -12.65
N PRO A 78 -12.22 -7.72 -11.83
CA PRO A 78 -10.84 -7.61 -12.26
C PRO A 78 -10.28 -8.99 -12.64
N LYS A 79 -9.44 -9.05 -13.68
CA LYS A 79 -8.75 -10.28 -14.09
C LYS A 79 -7.56 -10.52 -13.16
N LEU A 80 -7.73 -11.46 -12.23
CA LEU A 80 -6.76 -11.78 -11.18
C LEU A 80 -6.40 -13.26 -11.20
N LYS A 81 -5.16 -13.58 -10.83
CA LYS A 81 -4.66 -14.94 -10.58
C LYS A 81 -4.19 -15.04 -9.14
N LYS A 82 -4.73 -15.99 -8.37
CA LYS A 82 -4.18 -16.30 -7.05
C LYS A 82 -2.82 -16.97 -7.23
N ILE A 83 -1.81 -16.51 -6.51
CA ILE A 83 -0.45 -17.02 -6.60
C ILE A 83 -0.19 -17.97 -5.43
N ASP A 84 0.31 -19.17 -5.74
CA ASP A 84 0.71 -20.17 -4.75
C ASP A 84 1.97 -20.91 -5.21
N PRO A 85 3.10 -20.81 -4.51
CA PRO A 85 3.30 -20.03 -3.29
C PRO A 85 3.16 -18.53 -3.52
N GLY A 86 2.53 -17.84 -2.57
CA GLY A 86 2.27 -16.40 -2.65
C GLY A 86 3.53 -15.55 -2.73
N ILE A 87 4.62 -15.99 -2.06
CA ILE A 87 5.96 -15.39 -2.11
C ILE A 87 6.97 -16.52 -1.90
N VAL A 88 8.10 -16.46 -2.63
CA VAL A 88 9.29 -17.28 -2.34
C VAL A 88 10.33 -16.42 -1.65
N ILE A 89 10.85 -16.89 -0.51
CA ILE A 89 11.85 -16.16 0.26
C ILE A 89 13.22 -16.83 0.08
N GLY A 90 14.14 -16.10 -0.54
CA GLY A 90 15.54 -16.49 -0.67
C GLY A 90 16.31 -16.05 0.57
N MET A 91 16.77 -16.99 1.39
CA MET A 91 17.48 -16.71 2.63
C MET A 91 18.47 -17.81 2.97
N ASN A 92 19.72 -17.48 3.36
CA ASN A 92 20.76 -18.43 3.74
C ASN A 92 20.98 -19.53 2.67
N ASN A 93 21.04 -19.16 1.40
CA ASN A 93 21.15 -20.07 0.25
C ASN A 93 20.02 -21.10 0.13
N LYS A 94 18.87 -20.83 0.73
CA LYS A 94 17.65 -21.67 0.65
C LYS A 94 16.50 -20.86 0.11
N SER A 95 15.54 -21.57 -0.51
CA SER A 95 14.25 -21.01 -0.91
C SER A 95 13.18 -21.52 0.04
N ILE A 96 12.42 -20.62 0.64
CA ILE A 96 11.33 -20.87 1.58
C ILE A 96 10.03 -20.48 0.90
N PHE A 97 9.08 -21.39 0.83
CA PHE A 97 7.85 -21.22 0.05
C PHE A 97 6.69 -20.81 0.97
N ARG A 98 6.22 -19.57 0.83
CA ARG A 98 5.04 -19.05 1.55
C ARG A 98 3.78 -19.52 0.86
N TYR A 99 3.35 -20.73 1.16
CA TYR A 99 2.12 -21.31 0.62
C TYR A 99 0.88 -20.58 1.12
N SER A 100 -0.16 -20.55 0.30
CA SER A 100 -1.47 -20.02 0.68
C SER A 100 -2.20 -20.95 1.66
N ASP A 101 -1.98 -22.25 1.57
CA ASP A 101 -2.46 -23.22 2.55
C ASP A 101 -1.70 -23.09 3.87
N GLN A 102 -2.45 -22.98 4.98
CA GLN A 102 -1.88 -22.70 6.29
C GLN A 102 -1.05 -23.88 6.84
N GLU A 103 -1.48 -25.13 6.61
CA GLU A 103 -0.75 -26.28 7.14
C GLU A 103 0.55 -26.49 6.38
N ARG A 104 0.53 -26.41 5.05
CA ARG A 104 1.73 -26.44 4.21
C ARG A 104 2.73 -25.32 4.57
N TRP A 105 2.21 -24.13 4.89
CA TRP A 105 3.10 -23.05 5.36
C TRP A 105 3.73 -23.37 6.72
N ILE A 106 2.96 -23.93 7.66
CA ILE A 106 3.49 -24.31 8.99
C ILE A 106 4.58 -25.36 8.84
N GLU A 107 4.37 -26.38 8.03
CA GLU A 107 5.38 -27.40 7.73
C GLU A 107 6.65 -26.80 7.12
N GLU A 108 6.52 -25.88 6.18
CA GLU A 108 7.65 -25.19 5.58
C GLU A 108 8.39 -24.28 6.59
N ALA A 109 7.67 -23.62 7.49
CA ALA A 109 8.26 -22.82 8.56
C ALA A 109 8.99 -23.70 9.59
N GLU A 110 8.42 -24.84 9.98
CA GLU A 110 9.06 -25.81 10.87
C GLU A 110 10.36 -26.36 10.29
N LYS A 111 10.35 -26.72 9.01
CA LYS A 111 11.52 -27.20 8.28
C LYS A 111 12.68 -26.19 8.24
N HIS A 112 12.38 -24.90 8.12
CA HIS A 112 13.41 -23.87 7.92
C HIS A 112 13.80 -23.12 9.19
N PHE A 113 12.89 -23.02 10.17
CA PHE A 113 13.09 -22.23 11.40
C PHE A 113 12.98 -23.08 12.68
N GLY A 114 12.84 -24.41 12.55
CA GLY A 114 12.70 -25.36 13.65
C GLY A 114 11.25 -25.56 14.09
N GLU A 115 10.94 -26.79 14.54
CA GLU A 115 9.58 -27.23 14.85
C GLU A 115 8.96 -26.51 16.05
N LYS A 116 9.80 -26.07 16.99
CA LYS A 116 9.32 -25.54 18.27
C LYS A 116 8.45 -24.29 18.08
N ASN A 117 7.18 -24.44 18.46
CA ASN A 117 6.18 -23.35 18.54
C ASN A 117 5.79 -22.66 17.21
N GLN A 118 6.29 -23.08 16.05
CA GLN A 118 5.87 -22.51 14.76
C GLN A 118 4.36 -22.67 14.55
N LYS A 119 3.82 -23.89 14.71
CA LYS A 119 2.38 -24.15 14.57
C LYS A 119 1.53 -23.26 15.49
N THR A 120 1.92 -23.12 16.75
CA THR A 120 1.17 -22.30 17.72
C THR A 120 1.21 -20.83 17.35
N PHE A 121 2.37 -20.33 16.92
CA PHE A 121 2.55 -18.94 16.49
C PHE A 121 1.71 -18.61 15.24
N TRP A 122 1.82 -19.42 14.19
CA TRP A 122 1.10 -19.16 12.94
C TRP A 122 -0.42 -19.30 13.10
N ASN A 123 -0.89 -20.22 13.92
CA ASN A 123 -2.31 -20.33 14.28
C ASN A 123 -2.80 -19.05 15.01
N GLU A 124 -2.00 -18.49 15.92
CA GLU A 124 -2.33 -17.22 16.58
C GLU A 124 -2.38 -16.08 15.56
N ILE A 125 -1.39 -15.97 14.65
CA ILE A 125 -1.35 -14.97 13.59
C ILE A 125 -2.63 -15.00 12.74
N HIS A 126 -3.01 -16.16 12.21
CA HIS A 126 -4.22 -16.30 11.41
C HIS A 126 -5.51 -16.02 12.20
N SER A 127 -5.58 -16.42 13.46
CA SER A 127 -6.73 -16.12 14.31
C SER A 127 -6.91 -14.61 14.53
N ILE A 128 -5.81 -13.88 14.76
CA ILE A 128 -5.82 -12.42 14.94
C ILE A 128 -6.18 -11.74 13.63
N ASP A 129 -5.60 -12.14 12.50
CA ASP A 129 -5.92 -11.59 11.18
C ASP A 129 -7.42 -11.69 10.87
N ASN A 130 -7.99 -12.88 11.02
CA ASN A 130 -9.42 -13.11 10.80
C ASN A 130 -10.32 -12.26 11.71
N LEU A 131 -9.97 -12.16 13.00
CA LEU A 131 -10.72 -11.32 13.94
C LEU A 131 -10.58 -9.82 13.60
N ALA A 132 -9.39 -9.38 13.18
CA ALA A 132 -9.14 -8.00 12.81
C ALA A 132 -9.97 -7.58 11.59
N TRP A 133 -9.99 -8.37 10.52
CA TRP A 133 -10.82 -8.10 9.35
C TRP A 133 -12.32 -8.08 9.68
N GLN A 134 -12.82 -9.05 10.47
CA GLN A 134 -14.20 -9.03 10.94
C GLN A 134 -14.53 -7.76 11.74
N PHE A 135 -13.61 -7.31 12.59
CA PHE A 135 -13.82 -6.11 13.41
C PHE A 135 -13.84 -4.83 12.57
N VAL A 136 -12.86 -4.62 11.71
CA VAL A 136 -12.75 -3.37 10.93
C VAL A 136 -13.87 -3.26 9.87
N ASN A 137 -14.25 -4.37 9.25
CA ASN A 137 -15.35 -4.38 8.26
C ASN A 137 -16.72 -4.08 8.90
N LYS A 138 -16.92 -4.53 10.14
CA LYS A 138 -18.16 -4.28 10.88
C LYS A 138 -18.27 -2.84 11.41
N ASN A 139 -17.13 -2.21 11.69
CA ASN A 139 -17.07 -0.97 12.46
C ASN A 139 -16.52 0.19 11.61
N TYR A 140 -17.29 0.65 10.60
CA TYR A 140 -16.90 1.74 9.69
C TYR A 140 -16.68 3.10 10.38
N LYS A 141 -17.05 3.24 11.67
CA LYS A 141 -16.80 4.43 12.50
C LYS A 141 -15.43 4.47 13.17
N LEU A 142 -14.55 3.55 12.83
CA LEU A 142 -13.14 3.59 13.27
C LEU A 142 -12.34 4.68 12.51
N PRO A 143 -11.27 5.22 13.13
CA PRO A 143 -10.93 5.13 14.56
C PRO A 143 -11.92 5.94 15.42
N ILE A 144 -12.08 5.57 16.71
CA ILE A 144 -12.98 6.24 17.65
C ILE A 144 -12.52 7.69 17.86
N ARG A 145 -13.45 8.66 17.69
CA ARG A 145 -13.20 10.09 17.77
C ARG A 145 -13.98 10.80 18.85
N ASN A 146 -15.18 10.34 19.06
CA ASN A 146 -16.16 10.97 19.94
C ASN A 146 -17.02 9.90 20.62
N LEU A 147 -17.87 10.34 21.54
CA LEU A 147 -18.73 9.46 22.30
C LEU A 147 -19.67 8.63 21.39
N ASN A 148 -20.16 9.21 20.29
CA ASN A 148 -21.06 8.51 19.35
C ASN A 148 -20.34 7.37 18.61
N ASP A 149 -19.09 7.57 18.22
CA ASP A 149 -18.26 6.49 17.65
C ASP A 149 -18.01 5.39 18.69
N PHE A 150 -17.73 5.78 19.95
CA PHE A 150 -17.55 4.83 21.04
C PHE A 150 -18.80 4.00 21.30
N ILE A 151 -19.97 4.63 21.41
CA ILE A 151 -21.28 3.96 21.60
C ILE A 151 -21.55 2.99 20.44
N ALA A 152 -21.30 3.40 19.21
CA ALA A 152 -21.49 2.54 18.03
C ALA A 152 -20.64 1.26 18.07
N ILE A 153 -19.43 1.33 18.62
CA ILE A 153 -18.51 0.18 18.77
C ILE A 153 -18.80 -0.64 20.03
N SER A 154 -19.39 -0.04 21.04
CA SER A 154 -19.71 -0.69 22.33
C SER A 154 -20.89 -1.70 22.23
N ASN A 155 -21.25 -2.12 21.03
CA ASN A 155 -22.28 -3.13 20.80
C ASN A 155 -21.87 -4.49 21.40
N PRO A 156 -22.73 -5.22 22.12
CA PRO A 156 -22.43 -6.55 22.68
C PRO A 156 -21.87 -7.54 21.68
N SER A 157 -22.25 -7.43 20.40
CA SER A 157 -21.71 -8.29 19.32
C SER A 157 -20.20 -8.05 19.04
N ASN A 158 -19.60 -7.00 19.60
CA ASN A 158 -18.18 -6.70 19.52
C ASN A 158 -17.37 -7.28 20.71
N LEU A 159 -18.00 -7.87 21.73
CA LEU A 159 -17.31 -8.45 22.89
C LEU A 159 -16.25 -9.49 22.49
N LYS A 160 -16.50 -10.26 21.42
CA LYS A 160 -15.53 -11.25 20.90
C LYS A 160 -14.20 -10.61 20.46
N PHE A 161 -14.20 -9.30 20.14
CA PHE A 161 -13.03 -8.57 19.67
C PHE A 161 -12.17 -7.96 20.80
N ILE A 162 -12.59 -8.09 22.07
CA ILE A 162 -11.80 -7.61 23.24
C ILE A 162 -10.38 -8.19 23.22
N LYS A 163 -10.21 -9.41 22.70
CA LYS A 163 -8.90 -10.05 22.53
C LYS A 163 -7.93 -9.20 21.69
N LEU A 164 -8.44 -8.40 20.73
CA LEU A 164 -7.62 -7.54 19.90
C LEU A 164 -6.99 -6.38 20.67
N LEU A 165 -7.61 -5.91 21.77
CA LEU A 165 -7.04 -4.85 22.60
C LEU A 165 -5.69 -5.25 23.20
N LYS A 166 -5.53 -6.51 23.60
CA LYS A 166 -4.27 -7.01 24.18
C LYS A 166 -3.12 -7.03 23.17
N VAL A 167 -3.41 -7.16 21.89
CA VAL A 167 -2.41 -7.23 20.82
C VAL A 167 -2.21 -5.87 20.13
N LEU A 168 -3.14 -4.95 20.28
CA LEU A 168 -3.06 -3.59 19.70
C LEU A 168 -1.92 -2.76 20.31
N PHE A 169 -1.65 -2.94 21.61
CA PHE A 169 -0.65 -2.19 22.38
C PHE A 169 0.58 -3.03 22.74
N SER A 170 0.79 -4.16 22.09
CA SER A 170 1.96 -5.03 22.27
C SER A 170 2.81 -5.03 21.00
N SER A 171 4.14 -4.92 21.14
CA SER A 171 5.05 -5.12 20.00
C SER A 171 5.14 -6.61 19.62
N VAL A 172 5.60 -6.87 18.40
CA VAL A 172 5.87 -8.24 17.95
C VAL A 172 6.93 -8.87 18.84
N GLU A 173 8.04 -8.17 19.11
CA GLU A 173 9.13 -8.66 19.95
C GLU A 173 8.62 -9.16 21.30
N LYS A 174 7.92 -8.29 22.08
CA LYS A 174 7.36 -8.65 23.38
C LYS A 174 6.40 -9.84 23.30
N ARG A 175 5.66 -9.96 22.19
CA ARG A 175 4.66 -11.02 22.04
C ARG A 175 5.30 -12.35 21.69
N ILE A 176 6.39 -12.35 20.90
CA ILE A 176 7.07 -13.58 20.48
C ILE A 176 8.01 -14.16 21.54
N GLU A 177 8.40 -13.39 22.57
CA GLU A 177 9.21 -13.89 23.70
C GLU A 177 8.63 -15.16 24.34
N LYS A 178 7.29 -15.24 24.44
CA LYS A 178 6.60 -16.42 25.01
C LYS A 178 6.84 -17.72 24.23
N TYR A 179 7.17 -17.60 22.93
CA TYR A 179 7.39 -18.77 22.07
C TYR A 179 8.82 -19.30 22.17
N LYS A 180 9.76 -18.50 22.69
CA LYS A 180 11.16 -18.89 22.89
C LYS A 180 11.77 -19.54 21.62
N PHE A 181 11.59 -18.89 20.48
CA PHE A 181 12.24 -19.31 19.25
C PHE A 181 13.75 -19.28 19.42
N SER A 182 14.43 -20.34 18.99
CA SER A 182 15.89 -20.50 19.13
C SER A 182 16.66 -20.01 17.92
N ASP A 183 15.99 -19.83 16.77
CA ASP A 183 16.63 -19.54 15.50
C ASP A 183 16.64 -18.02 15.20
N ASN A 184 17.84 -17.46 15.13
CA ASN A 184 18.03 -16.06 14.71
C ASN A 184 17.57 -15.79 13.26
N ALA A 185 17.52 -16.82 12.41
CA ALA A 185 17.01 -16.68 11.05
C ALA A 185 15.53 -16.32 11.03
N PHE A 186 14.74 -16.86 11.98
CA PHE A 186 13.32 -16.53 12.11
C PHE A 186 13.10 -15.05 12.47
N TYR A 187 13.91 -14.50 13.38
CA TYR A 187 13.83 -13.06 13.72
C TYR A 187 14.22 -12.16 12.54
N LYS A 188 15.25 -12.54 11.76
CA LYS A 188 15.61 -11.83 10.53
C LYS A 188 14.48 -11.89 9.49
N PHE A 189 13.89 -13.06 9.30
CA PHE A 189 12.73 -13.26 8.44
C PHE A 189 11.56 -12.34 8.85
N LEU A 190 11.17 -12.34 10.13
CA LEU A 190 10.09 -11.50 10.63
C LEU A 190 10.36 -10.01 10.41
N ASN A 191 11.58 -9.53 10.69
CA ASN A 191 11.95 -8.13 10.48
C ASN A 191 11.74 -7.66 9.04
N GLU A 192 12.22 -8.43 8.07
CA GLU A 192 12.11 -8.05 6.66
C GLU A 192 10.66 -8.17 6.14
N GLN A 193 9.87 -9.15 6.63
CA GLN A 193 8.45 -9.24 6.31
C GLN A 193 7.65 -8.05 6.87
N LEU A 194 7.93 -7.67 8.11
CA LEU A 194 7.25 -6.56 8.78
C LEU A 194 7.64 -5.20 8.19
N LEU A 195 8.88 -5.04 7.74
CA LEU A 195 9.29 -3.82 7.06
C LEU A 195 8.44 -3.58 5.78
N ILE A 196 8.12 -4.63 5.03
CA ILE A 196 7.24 -4.54 3.85
C ILE A 196 5.80 -4.22 4.26
N THR A 197 5.27 -4.89 5.29
CA THR A 197 3.84 -4.90 5.58
C THR A 197 3.39 -3.87 6.61
N THR A 198 4.26 -3.49 7.55
CA THR A 198 3.98 -2.49 8.60
C THR A 198 4.92 -1.28 8.56
N GLN A 199 5.97 -1.35 7.74
CA GLN A 199 7.06 -0.37 7.67
C GLN A 199 7.81 -0.18 9.00
N SER A 200 7.80 -1.19 9.85
CA SER A 200 8.44 -1.22 11.15
C SER A 200 9.04 -2.60 11.42
N LYS A 201 10.04 -2.67 12.29
CA LYS A 201 10.66 -3.93 12.71
C LYS A 201 9.92 -4.53 13.92
N ILE A 202 10.35 -5.71 14.37
CA ILE A 202 9.70 -6.48 15.45
C ILE A 202 9.57 -5.73 16.77
N ASP A 203 10.52 -4.87 17.08
CA ASP A 203 10.57 -4.06 18.31
C ASP A 203 9.50 -2.95 18.35
N GLU A 204 9.16 -2.40 17.18
CA GLU A 204 8.20 -1.30 17.06
C GLU A 204 6.82 -1.71 16.53
N ALA A 205 6.76 -2.73 15.65
CA ALA A 205 5.51 -3.12 14.98
C ALA A 205 4.45 -3.58 15.98
N PRO A 206 3.22 -3.00 15.96
CA PRO A 206 2.12 -3.51 16.78
C PRO A 206 1.72 -4.91 16.34
N TYR A 207 1.53 -5.82 17.29
CA TYR A 207 1.27 -7.22 16.99
C TYR A 207 -0.01 -7.44 16.17
N LEU A 208 -1.02 -6.58 16.34
CA LEU A 208 -2.26 -6.62 15.56
C LEU A 208 -2.00 -6.41 14.05
N THR A 209 -1.35 -5.31 13.70
CA THR A 209 -1.05 -5.00 12.29
C THR A 209 0.01 -5.93 11.71
N ALA A 210 0.94 -6.38 12.56
CA ALA A 210 1.92 -7.38 12.20
C ALA A 210 1.26 -8.73 11.85
N ALA A 211 0.26 -9.17 12.61
CA ALA A 211 -0.48 -10.40 12.31
C ALA A 211 -1.17 -10.32 10.94
N MET A 212 -1.85 -9.19 10.65
CA MET A 212 -2.47 -8.96 9.35
C MET A 212 -1.41 -8.96 8.22
N GLY A 213 -0.26 -8.33 8.44
CA GLY A 213 0.83 -8.28 7.47
C GLY A 213 1.52 -9.64 7.26
N LEU A 214 1.70 -10.44 8.31
CA LEU A 214 2.29 -11.78 8.22
C LEU A 214 1.33 -12.82 7.61
N ALA A 215 0.02 -12.61 7.70
CA ALA A 215 -0.98 -13.43 7.03
C ALA A 215 -1.13 -13.09 5.52
N TYR A 216 -0.74 -11.87 5.10
CA TYR A 216 -0.88 -11.36 3.75
C TYR A 216 -0.43 -12.33 2.63
N PRO A 217 0.73 -13.04 2.70
CA PRO A 217 1.18 -13.90 1.60
C PRO A 217 0.23 -15.04 1.24
N ALA A 218 -0.65 -15.47 2.16
CA ALA A 218 -1.66 -16.50 1.88
C ALA A 218 -2.75 -16.02 0.90
N GLU A 219 -2.91 -14.72 0.73
CA GLU A 219 -3.96 -14.09 -0.08
C GLU A 219 -3.35 -13.12 -1.12
N THR A 220 -2.25 -13.53 -1.76
CA THR A 220 -1.57 -12.76 -2.79
C THR A 220 -2.15 -13.05 -4.16
N TYR A 221 -2.53 -12.00 -4.87
CA TYR A 221 -3.06 -12.07 -6.24
C TYR A 221 -2.20 -11.26 -7.19
N TYR A 222 -2.07 -11.78 -8.41
CA TYR A 222 -1.48 -11.10 -9.54
C TYR A 222 -2.58 -10.48 -10.43
N PRO A 223 -2.59 -9.17 -10.62
CA PRO A 223 -3.50 -8.53 -11.57
C PRO A 223 -2.88 -8.56 -12.97
N TYR A 224 -3.56 -9.20 -13.93
CA TYR A 224 -3.13 -9.22 -15.32
C TYR A 224 -3.11 -7.81 -15.90
N GLY A 225 -2.05 -7.48 -16.62
CA GLY A 225 -1.77 -6.15 -17.16
C GLY A 225 -1.21 -5.17 -16.12
N GLY A 226 -1.01 -5.58 -14.85
CA GLY A 226 -0.42 -4.79 -13.78
C GLY A 226 -1.42 -4.16 -12.82
N MET A 227 -0.89 -3.54 -11.76
CA MET A 227 -1.67 -2.97 -10.65
C MET A 227 -2.62 -1.83 -11.06
N TYR A 228 -2.39 -1.17 -12.18
CA TYR A 228 -3.30 -0.11 -12.62
C TYR A 228 -4.64 -0.64 -13.18
N LYS A 229 -4.69 -1.92 -13.64
CA LYS A 229 -5.88 -2.50 -14.30
C LYS A 229 -7.14 -2.54 -13.42
N PRO A 230 -7.09 -3.01 -12.17
CA PRO A 230 -8.26 -2.86 -11.28
C PRO A 230 -8.67 -1.40 -11.07
N GLY A 231 -7.69 -0.46 -11.02
CA GLY A 231 -7.97 0.98 -10.97
C GLY A 231 -8.61 1.51 -12.25
N GLU A 232 -8.23 0.99 -13.42
CA GLU A 232 -8.83 1.33 -14.72
C GLU A 232 -10.30 0.90 -14.79
N LEU A 233 -10.67 -0.24 -14.19
CA LEU A 233 -12.07 -0.64 -14.06
C LEU A 233 -12.89 0.37 -13.22
N LEU A 234 -12.33 0.85 -12.11
CA LEU A 234 -12.96 1.89 -11.29
C LEU A 234 -13.10 3.21 -12.08
N MET A 235 -12.05 3.61 -12.78
CA MET A 235 -12.07 4.82 -13.64
C MET A 235 -13.18 4.71 -14.70
N ASN A 236 -13.24 3.58 -15.41
CA ASN A 236 -14.23 3.34 -16.45
C ASN A 236 -15.66 3.36 -15.86
N TYR A 237 -15.85 2.76 -14.69
CA TYR A 237 -17.14 2.80 -13.98
C TYR A 237 -17.56 4.25 -13.65
N ILE A 238 -16.64 5.07 -13.16
CA ILE A 238 -16.90 6.49 -12.84
C ILE A 238 -17.35 7.24 -14.10
N ILE A 239 -16.62 7.08 -15.21
CA ILE A 239 -16.91 7.78 -16.48
C ILE A 239 -18.24 7.30 -17.09
N GLN A 240 -18.50 6.00 -17.11
CA GLN A 240 -19.72 5.41 -17.64
C GLN A 240 -20.98 5.88 -16.86
N ASN A 241 -20.82 6.21 -15.59
CA ASN A 241 -21.88 6.77 -14.76
C ASN A 241 -21.88 8.32 -14.73
N LYS A 242 -21.35 8.96 -15.78
CA LYS A 242 -21.42 10.41 -16.05
C LYS A 242 -20.66 11.32 -15.08
N ALA A 243 -19.77 10.78 -14.26
CA ALA A 243 -18.84 11.59 -13.47
C ALA A 243 -17.59 11.94 -14.28
N GLU A 244 -16.89 12.98 -13.86
CA GLU A 244 -15.73 13.50 -14.59
C GLU A 244 -14.41 13.13 -13.90
N ILE A 245 -13.41 12.77 -14.69
CA ILE A 245 -12.02 12.69 -14.25
C ILE A 245 -11.17 13.62 -15.11
N LYS A 246 -10.49 14.58 -14.48
CA LYS A 246 -9.61 15.52 -15.17
C LYS A 246 -8.17 15.27 -14.80
N PHE A 247 -7.37 14.95 -15.83
CA PHE A 247 -5.94 14.71 -15.72
C PHE A 247 -5.13 15.99 -15.91
N LYS A 248 -3.90 15.99 -15.37
CA LYS A 248 -2.98 17.14 -15.37
C LYS A 248 -3.61 18.36 -14.67
N GLU A 249 -4.48 18.12 -13.70
CA GLU A 249 -5.16 19.11 -12.87
C GLU A 249 -4.61 19.04 -11.44
N LYS A 250 -3.34 19.44 -11.25
CA LYS A 250 -2.71 19.51 -9.93
C LYS A 250 -3.40 20.58 -9.09
N VAL A 251 -4.05 20.15 -8.02
CA VAL A 251 -4.65 21.05 -7.02
C VAL A 251 -3.53 21.75 -6.26
N ILE A 252 -3.59 23.08 -6.18
CA ILE A 252 -2.62 23.93 -5.49
C ILE A 252 -3.24 24.74 -4.36
N GLU A 253 -4.55 24.86 -4.32
CA GLU A 253 -5.27 25.59 -3.27
C GLU A 253 -6.63 24.93 -3.01
N LEU A 254 -6.97 24.78 -1.74
CA LEU A 254 -8.27 24.35 -1.24
C LEU A 254 -8.72 25.30 -0.14
N LYS A 255 -9.87 25.96 -0.35
CA LYS A 255 -10.50 26.89 0.59
C LYS A 255 -11.93 26.49 0.89
N GLN A 256 -12.35 26.67 2.13
CA GLN A 256 -13.76 26.64 2.51
C GLN A 256 -14.32 28.06 2.37
N VAL A 257 -15.41 28.19 1.63
CA VAL A 257 -16.10 29.47 1.38
C VAL A 257 -17.58 29.27 1.72
N ASN A 258 -18.01 29.75 2.86
CA ASN A 258 -19.34 29.48 3.40
C ASN A 258 -19.65 27.97 3.45
N ASP A 259 -20.69 27.52 2.74
CA ASP A 259 -21.17 26.14 2.74
C ASP A 259 -20.56 25.25 1.63
N PHE A 260 -19.51 25.73 0.96
CA PHE A 260 -18.85 24.97 -0.10
C PHE A 260 -17.34 25.09 -0.03
N TYR A 261 -16.68 24.25 -0.81
CA TYR A 261 -15.23 24.27 -1.03
C TYR A 261 -14.92 24.79 -2.43
N GLU A 262 -13.89 25.62 -2.51
CA GLU A 262 -13.29 26.07 -3.79
C GLU A 262 -11.91 25.44 -3.92
N VAL A 263 -11.69 24.80 -5.08
CA VAL A 263 -10.44 24.10 -5.43
C VAL A 263 -9.85 24.77 -6.65
N LYS A 264 -8.58 25.26 -6.53
CA LYS A 264 -7.84 25.80 -7.66
C LYS A 264 -6.73 24.87 -8.10
N THR A 265 -6.50 24.81 -9.40
CA THR A 265 -5.45 23.98 -9.99
C THR A 265 -4.33 24.83 -10.56
N MET A 266 -3.17 24.21 -10.77
CA MET A 266 -1.99 24.86 -11.36
C MET A 266 -2.26 25.45 -12.75
N LYS A 267 -3.25 24.92 -13.49
CA LYS A 267 -3.67 25.47 -14.78
C LYS A 267 -4.54 26.73 -14.68
N GLY A 268 -4.87 27.18 -13.47
CA GLY A 268 -5.74 28.33 -13.23
C GLY A 268 -7.25 27.99 -13.24
N ASN A 269 -7.62 26.72 -13.38
CA ASN A 269 -9.02 26.31 -13.28
C ASN A 269 -9.49 26.36 -11.83
N SER A 270 -10.77 26.77 -11.63
CA SER A 270 -11.43 26.77 -10.32
C SER A 270 -12.68 25.90 -10.38
N TYR A 271 -12.87 25.08 -9.35
CA TYR A 271 -14.02 24.17 -9.19
C TYR A 271 -14.63 24.33 -7.81
N LYS A 272 -15.95 24.13 -7.72
CA LYS A 272 -16.71 24.26 -6.46
C LYS A 272 -17.45 22.98 -6.14
N ALA A 273 -17.46 22.60 -4.86
CA ALA A 273 -18.21 21.43 -4.39
C ALA A 273 -18.74 21.61 -2.96
N LYS A 274 -19.79 20.88 -2.61
CA LYS A 274 -20.30 20.79 -1.22
C LYS A 274 -19.32 20.06 -0.30
N GLY A 275 -18.58 19.10 -0.84
CA GLY A 275 -17.63 18.31 -0.06
C GLY A 275 -16.37 17.93 -0.83
N ILE A 276 -15.35 17.59 -0.08
CA ILE A 276 -14.05 17.17 -0.59
C ILE A 276 -13.70 15.80 -0.02
N ILE A 277 -13.20 14.91 -0.88
CA ILE A 277 -12.48 13.71 -0.46
C ILE A 277 -11.05 13.81 -0.97
N SER A 278 -10.10 13.92 -0.06
CA SER A 278 -8.69 13.97 -0.42
C SER A 278 -8.04 12.60 -0.33
N ASN A 279 -7.41 12.18 -1.42
CA ASN A 279 -6.55 10.99 -1.50
C ASN A 279 -5.05 11.36 -1.56
N ILE A 280 -4.71 12.63 -1.47
CA ILE A 280 -3.32 13.05 -1.33
C ILE A 280 -2.88 12.98 0.14
N PRO A 281 -1.58 12.76 0.41
CA PRO A 281 -1.09 12.63 1.78
C PRO A 281 -1.36 13.85 2.66
N ILE A 282 -1.39 13.65 3.98
CA ILE A 282 -1.59 14.73 4.96
C ILE A 282 -0.58 15.87 4.81
N TRP A 283 0.69 15.54 4.49
CA TRP A 283 1.75 16.52 4.25
C TRP A 283 1.44 17.43 3.06
N ASN A 284 0.85 16.86 2.01
CA ASN A 284 0.44 17.61 0.82
C ASN A 284 -0.81 18.45 1.09
N MET A 285 -1.74 17.96 1.92
CA MET A 285 -2.91 18.74 2.34
C MET A 285 -2.52 20.00 3.13
N ALA A 286 -1.52 19.89 4.01
CA ALA A 286 -0.98 21.03 4.75
C ALA A 286 -0.45 22.15 3.83
N LYS A 287 0.03 21.79 2.62
CA LYS A 287 0.60 22.75 1.65
C LYS A 287 -0.44 23.47 0.78
N ILE A 288 -1.61 22.86 0.58
CA ILE A 288 -2.65 23.40 -0.32
C ILE A 288 -3.82 24.03 0.41
N THR A 289 -3.84 24.00 1.73
CA THR A 289 -4.89 24.55 2.58
C THR A 289 -4.42 25.78 3.35
N GLU A 290 -5.34 26.56 3.90
CA GLU A 290 -5.05 27.75 4.71
C GLU A 290 -5.88 27.80 5.98
N GLY A 291 -5.51 28.68 6.92
CA GLY A 291 -6.24 28.94 8.14
C GLY A 291 -6.37 27.71 9.06
N ASN A 292 -7.57 27.49 9.59
CA ASN A 292 -7.84 26.38 10.52
C ASN A 292 -7.66 25.01 9.91
N ILE A 293 -7.94 24.85 8.59
CA ILE A 293 -7.74 23.60 7.88
C ILE A 293 -6.24 23.30 7.77
N GLN A 294 -5.43 24.27 7.40
CA GLN A 294 -3.98 24.13 7.37
C GLN A 294 -3.40 23.77 8.74
N ASN A 295 -3.83 24.48 9.80
CA ASN A 295 -3.37 24.23 11.17
C ASN A 295 -3.68 22.79 11.62
N TYR A 296 -4.84 22.26 11.22
CA TYR A 296 -5.20 20.87 11.48
C TYR A 296 -4.24 19.89 10.79
N PHE A 297 -3.94 20.09 9.52
CA PHE A 297 -3.03 19.23 8.78
C PHE A 297 -1.57 19.40 9.20
N ASN A 298 -1.12 20.61 9.53
CA ASN A 298 0.22 20.85 10.06
C ASN A 298 0.46 20.05 11.36
N LYS A 299 -0.51 20.03 12.28
CA LYS A 299 -0.40 19.22 13.50
C LYS A 299 -0.09 17.74 13.22
N TYR A 300 -0.70 17.16 12.17
CA TYR A 300 -0.41 15.78 11.80
C TYR A 300 0.89 15.67 11.01
N SER A 301 1.18 16.62 10.13
CA SER A 301 2.43 16.67 9.36
C SER A 301 3.65 16.74 10.29
N ASP A 302 3.60 17.58 11.32
CA ASP A 302 4.68 17.70 12.31
C ASP A 302 4.83 16.45 13.16
N LYS A 303 3.71 15.87 13.58
CA LYS A 303 3.69 14.61 14.37
C LYS A 303 4.24 13.41 13.59
N TYR A 304 3.99 13.35 12.29
CA TYR A 304 4.34 12.24 11.41
C TYR A 304 5.29 12.70 10.29
N ASN A 305 6.36 13.40 10.66
CA ASN A 305 7.30 14.05 9.76
C ASN A 305 8.30 13.10 9.08
N SER A 306 8.23 11.81 9.35
CA SER A 306 9.08 10.81 8.73
C SER A 306 8.27 9.60 8.25
N ALA A 307 8.56 9.18 7.05
CA ALA A 307 8.04 7.97 6.42
C ALA A 307 9.13 7.38 5.51
N TRP A 308 8.91 6.17 5.03
CA TRP A 308 9.84 5.52 4.13
C TRP A 308 9.70 6.04 2.70
N GLY A 309 10.81 6.03 1.97
CA GLY A 309 10.85 6.04 0.52
C GLY A 309 11.06 4.64 -0.03
N ALA A 310 11.00 4.51 -1.34
CA ALA A 310 11.37 3.29 -2.04
C ALA A 310 12.53 3.55 -3.01
N PHE A 311 13.44 2.60 -3.09
CA PHE A 311 14.35 2.45 -4.21
C PHE A 311 13.83 1.33 -5.10
N THR A 312 13.68 1.59 -6.40
CA THR A 312 13.15 0.62 -7.35
C THR A 312 14.06 0.42 -8.54
N ILE A 313 14.09 -0.80 -9.08
CA ILE A 313 14.75 -1.10 -10.36
C ILE A 313 13.74 -1.85 -11.23
N ASN A 314 13.57 -1.38 -12.47
CA ASN A 314 12.71 -2.01 -13.46
C ASN A 314 13.52 -2.37 -14.71
N PHE A 315 13.28 -3.56 -15.25
CA PHE A 315 13.84 -4.01 -16.51
C PHE A 315 12.99 -5.15 -17.08
N ALA A 316 13.24 -5.50 -18.35
CA ALA A 316 12.71 -6.73 -18.94
C ALA A 316 13.85 -7.73 -19.11
N VAL A 317 13.54 -9.01 -18.98
CA VAL A 317 14.49 -10.11 -19.08
C VAL A 317 13.86 -11.30 -19.81
N GLU A 318 14.66 -12.00 -20.60
CA GLU A 318 14.29 -13.29 -21.15
C GLU A 318 14.26 -14.34 -20.03
N THR A 319 13.21 -15.17 -20.01
CA THR A 319 13.09 -16.27 -19.04
C THR A 319 13.36 -17.60 -19.71
N LYS A 320 14.29 -18.37 -19.14
CA LYS A 320 14.66 -19.71 -19.63
C LYS A 320 13.76 -20.79 -19.07
N ASP A 321 13.40 -20.66 -17.79
CA ASP A 321 12.66 -21.66 -17.03
C ASP A 321 11.42 -21.09 -16.35
N ASP A 322 10.51 -21.98 -15.93
CA ASP A 322 9.39 -21.62 -15.08
C ASP A 322 9.86 -21.28 -13.67
N LEU A 323 9.41 -20.12 -13.19
CA LEU A 323 9.67 -19.71 -11.82
C LEU A 323 8.58 -20.29 -10.90
N PRO A 324 8.94 -20.69 -9.65
CA PRO A 324 7.98 -21.26 -8.69
C PRO A 324 6.92 -20.24 -8.22
N SER A 325 7.17 -18.96 -8.38
CA SER A 325 6.25 -17.85 -8.14
C SER A 325 6.63 -16.68 -9.03
N VAL A 326 5.78 -15.64 -9.05
CA VAL A 326 6.12 -14.34 -9.64
C VAL A 326 6.62 -13.34 -8.59
N TYR A 327 6.53 -13.68 -7.30
CA TYR A 327 6.93 -12.82 -6.20
C TYR A 327 8.02 -13.45 -5.35
N PHE A 328 9.09 -12.71 -5.12
CA PHE A 328 10.22 -13.15 -4.32
C PHE A 328 10.63 -12.06 -3.34
N GLN A 329 11.07 -12.47 -2.15
CA GLN A 329 11.82 -11.63 -1.24
C GLN A 329 13.19 -12.26 -1.02
N ILE A 330 14.26 -11.59 -1.43
CA ILE A 330 15.60 -12.13 -1.37
C ILE A 330 16.38 -11.36 -0.30
N HIS A 331 16.81 -12.09 0.73
CA HIS A 331 17.56 -11.55 1.84
C HIS A 331 19.05 -11.42 1.49
N SER A 332 19.67 -10.37 1.98
CA SER A 332 21.10 -10.13 1.94
C SER A 332 21.67 -10.20 3.36
N GLU A 333 22.90 -10.69 3.49
CA GLU A 333 23.61 -10.63 4.78
C GLU A 333 23.98 -9.20 5.16
N LYS A 334 24.33 -8.39 4.15
CA LYS A 334 24.72 -6.99 4.32
C LYS A 334 23.54 -6.07 4.00
N GLU A 335 23.50 -4.96 4.70
CA GLU A 335 22.58 -3.88 4.38
C GLU A 335 22.86 -3.32 2.98
N ILE A 336 21.80 -3.07 2.22
CA ILE A 336 21.89 -2.47 0.89
C ILE A 336 22.29 -1.00 1.07
N PRO A 337 23.33 -0.51 0.40
CA PRO A 337 23.80 0.86 0.56
C PRO A 337 22.68 1.88 0.39
N TYR A 338 22.52 2.79 1.35
CA TYR A 338 21.51 3.85 1.41
C TYR A 338 20.04 3.39 1.47
N CYS A 339 19.78 2.06 1.63
CA CYS A 339 18.42 1.53 1.60
C CYS A 339 17.86 1.09 2.96
N ASN A 340 18.68 1.05 4.03
CA ASN A 340 18.25 0.68 5.40
C ASN A 340 17.47 -0.65 5.48
N SER A 341 17.69 -1.53 4.52
CA SER A 341 17.05 -2.83 4.35
C SER A 341 18.08 -3.89 4.02
N LYS A 342 17.80 -5.12 4.41
CA LYS A 342 18.60 -6.33 4.11
C LYS A 342 17.86 -7.28 3.17
N SER A 343 16.86 -6.81 2.46
CA SER A 343 16.16 -7.60 1.46
C SER A 343 15.71 -6.76 0.27
N ILE A 344 15.52 -7.44 -0.86
CA ILE A 344 14.85 -6.90 -2.03
C ILE A 344 13.55 -7.68 -2.27
N PHE A 345 12.49 -6.97 -2.66
CA PHE A 345 11.27 -7.58 -3.14
C PHE A 345 11.27 -7.57 -4.67
N VAL A 346 11.14 -8.73 -5.29
CA VAL A 346 11.19 -8.91 -6.74
C VAL A 346 9.84 -9.39 -7.24
N SER A 347 9.32 -8.71 -8.24
CA SER A 347 8.08 -9.07 -8.91
C SER A 347 8.33 -9.29 -10.41
N PHE A 348 7.91 -10.44 -10.91
CA PHE A 348 7.90 -10.74 -12.35
C PHE A 348 6.49 -10.59 -12.90
N SER A 349 6.37 -10.22 -14.18
CA SER A 349 5.10 -10.44 -14.88
C SER A 349 4.84 -11.94 -15.05
N GLU A 350 3.57 -12.36 -15.12
CA GLU A 350 3.22 -13.73 -15.51
C GLU A 350 3.68 -14.00 -16.95
N LYS A 351 4.03 -15.25 -17.23
CA LYS A 351 4.53 -15.67 -18.55
C LYS A 351 3.50 -15.53 -19.68
N ASP A 352 2.22 -15.56 -19.31
CA ASP A 352 1.07 -15.43 -20.19
C ASP A 352 0.42 -14.03 -20.12
N ASP A 353 1.07 -13.07 -19.46
CA ASP A 353 0.62 -11.67 -19.44
C ASP A 353 1.23 -10.87 -20.59
N PHE A 354 0.67 -11.07 -21.79
CA PHE A 354 1.11 -10.39 -23.01
C PHE A 354 0.80 -8.88 -23.05
N GLU A 355 0.05 -8.36 -22.07
CA GLU A 355 -0.09 -6.91 -21.89
C GLU A 355 1.16 -6.30 -21.28
N LYS A 356 1.96 -7.08 -20.53
CA LYS A 356 3.18 -6.61 -19.86
C LYS A 356 4.47 -6.92 -20.60
N ALA A 357 4.57 -8.08 -21.27
CA ALA A 357 5.77 -8.47 -22.00
C ALA A 357 5.46 -9.38 -23.19
N PRO A 358 6.23 -9.32 -24.28
CA PRO A 358 6.15 -10.29 -25.37
C PRO A 358 6.49 -11.72 -24.91
N LEU A 359 6.11 -12.71 -25.73
CA LEU A 359 6.42 -14.12 -25.48
C LEU A 359 7.93 -14.33 -25.27
N GLY A 360 8.28 -15.12 -24.26
CA GLY A 360 9.67 -15.41 -23.88
C GLY A 360 10.28 -14.38 -22.94
N PHE A 361 9.63 -13.23 -22.74
CA PHE A 361 10.10 -12.18 -21.83
C PHE A 361 9.18 -11.98 -20.64
N ARG A 362 9.76 -11.43 -19.57
CA ARG A 362 9.02 -10.92 -18.41
C ARG A 362 9.51 -9.53 -18.04
N THR A 363 8.61 -8.68 -17.57
CA THR A 363 9.00 -7.46 -16.85
C THR A 363 9.32 -7.79 -15.41
N VAL A 364 10.32 -7.12 -14.87
CA VAL A 364 10.79 -7.25 -13.50
C VAL A 364 10.68 -5.90 -12.81
N THR A 365 10.11 -5.89 -11.62
CA THR A 365 10.15 -4.76 -10.70
C THR A 365 10.81 -5.22 -9.42
N ILE A 366 11.94 -4.62 -9.06
CA ILE A 366 12.62 -4.81 -7.79
C ILE A 366 12.35 -3.59 -6.93
N SER A 367 12.06 -3.77 -5.65
CA SER A 367 11.90 -2.68 -4.70
C SER A 367 12.54 -2.99 -3.36
N THR A 368 13.00 -1.96 -2.68
CA THR A 368 13.46 -2.02 -1.29
C THR A 368 13.17 -0.70 -0.58
N HIS A 369 13.08 -0.72 0.74
CA HIS A 369 12.86 0.49 1.54
C HIS A 369 14.13 1.32 1.66
N THR A 370 13.97 2.64 1.69
CA THR A 370 15.07 3.58 1.91
C THR A 370 14.61 4.75 2.78
N ASP A 371 15.51 5.27 3.61
CA ASP A 371 15.30 6.56 4.26
C ASP A 371 15.38 7.66 3.20
N VAL A 372 14.34 8.47 3.11
CA VAL A 372 14.28 9.56 2.12
C VAL A 372 15.41 10.56 2.29
N ASN A 373 15.89 10.79 3.52
CA ASN A 373 16.98 11.71 3.80
C ASN A 373 18.30 11.33 3.13
N ASN A 374 18.44 10.07 2.69
CA ASN A 374 19.61 9.64 1.91
C ASN A 374 19.63 10.24 0.49
N TRP A 375 18.55 10.85 0.02
CA TRP A 375 18.36 11.24 -1.38
C TRP A 375 18.12 12.73 -1.61
N TYR A 376 18.08 13.54 -0.54
CA TYR A 376 17.90 14.99 -0.61
C TYR A 376 19.14 15.72 -0.13
N ASP A 377 19.23 16.99 -0.45
CA ASP A 377 20.32 17.90 -0.07
C ASP A 377 21.71 17.41 -0.55
N LEU A 378 21.77 16.79 -1.74
CA LEU A 378 22.95 16.23 -2.38
C LEU A 378 23.34 17.05 -3.61
N THR A 379 24.63 17.10 -3.89
CA THR A 379 25.11 17.47 -5.23
C THR A 379 24.66 16.42 -6.25
N LYS A 380 24.65 16.79 -7.53
CA LYS A 380 24.27 15.85 -8.61
C LYS A 380 25.21 14.62 -8.63
N ASP A 381 26.50 14.84 -8.43
CA ASP A 381 27.49 13.75 -8.47
C ASP A 381 27.33 12.79 -7.28
N GLU A 382 27.05 13.32 -6.08
CA GLU A 382 26.76 12.50 -4.91
C GLU A 382 25.49 11.69 -5.09
N TYR A 383 24.44 12.31 -5.65
CA TYR A 383 23.17 11.63 -5.92
C TYR A 383 23.37 10.48 -6.90
N GLU A 384 24.02 10.70 -8.05
CA GLU A 384 24.24 9.65 -9.04
C GLU A 384 25.15 8.54 -8.47
N LYS A 385 26.20 8.87 -7.73
CA LYS A 385 27.07 7.90 -7.08
C LYS A 385 26.31 7.02 -6.07
N ARG A 386 25.45 7.61 -5.22
CA ARG A 386 24.62 6.85 -4.26
C ARG A 386 23.64 5.93 -5.00
N LYS A 387 23.00 6.44 -6.03
CA LYS A 387 22.05 5.71 -6.87
C LYS A 387 22.71 4.52 -7.56
N GLU A 388 23.91 4.69 -8.10
CA GLU A 388 24.68 3.64 -8.74
C GLU A 388 25.12 2.54 -7.75
N LEU A 389 25.61 2.93 -6.57
CA LEU A 389 26.02 1.98 -5.53
C LEU A 389 24.82 1.14 -5.02
N ALA A 390 23.68 1.77 -4.79
CA ALA A 390 22.46 1.06 -4.39
C ALA A 390 21.98 0.12 -5.51
N ALA A 391 21.91 0.61 -6.75
CA ALA A 391 21.48 -0.18 -7.91
C ALA A 391 22.40 -1.40 -8.15
N SER A 392 23.71 -1.19 -8.13
CA SER A 392 24.69 -2.28 -8.33
C SER A 392 24.58 -3.34 -7.24
N SER A 393 24.40 -2.93 -5.98
CA SER A 393 24.19 -3.87 -4.87
C SER A 393 22.91 -4.69 -5.04
N ILE A 394 21.81 -4.06 -5.40
CA ILE A 394 20.50 -4.69 -5.63
C ILE A 394 20.59 -5.68 -6.79
N LEU A 395 21.17 -5.26 -7.91
CA LEU A 395 21.35 -6.12 -9.09
C LEU A 395 22.24 -7.32 -8.79
N ASN A 396 23.28 -7.15 -8.01
CA ASN A 396 24.14 -8.26 -7.58
C ASN A 396 23.39 -9.29 -6.73
N ILE A 397 22.54 -8.85 -5.80
CA ILE A 397 21.66 -9.74 -5.02
C ILE A 397 20.72 -10.50 -5.94
N PHE A 398 20.09 -9.80 -6.90
CA PHE A 398 19.20 -10.38 -7.88
C PHE A 398 19.92 -11.41 -8.78
N ASP A 399 21.04 -11.03 -9.37
CA ASP A 399 21.80 -11.87 -10.31
C ASP A 399 22.31 -13.14 -9.64
N ASN A 400 22.81 -13.05 -8.41
CA ASN A 400 23.28 -14.22 -7.65
C ASN A 400 22.13 -15.22 -7.38
N TYR A 401 20.91 -14.77 -7.20
CA TYR A 401 19.77 -15.66 -6.92
C TYR A 401 19.16 -16.26 -8.18
N PHE A 402 19.17 -15.52 -9.30
CA PHE A 402 18.50 -15.92 -10.55
C PHE A 402 19.43 -16.31 -11.69
N ALA A 403 20.76 -16.36 -11.49
CA ALA A 403 21.78 -16.50 -12.52
C ALA A 403 21.51 -17.62 -13.55
N GLU A 404 21.00 -18.77 -13.10
CA GLU A 404 20.77 -19.95 -13.96
C GLU A 404 19.39 -19.94 -14.65
N LYS A 405 18.44 -19.13 -14.16
CA LYS A 405 17.01 -19.17 -14.55
C LYS A 405 16.64 -18.12 -15.59
N LEU A 406 17.47 -17.09 -15.75
CA LEU A 406 17.16 -15.92 -16.57
C LEU A 406 18.22 -15.68 -17.64
N GLY A 407 17.84 -14.91 -18.67
CA GLY A 407 18.81 -14.35 -19.63
C GLY A 407 19.72 -13.32 -18.96
N ASN A 408 20.92 -13.13 -19.52
CA ASN A 408 21.90 -12.22 -18.94
C ASN A 408 21.59 -10.73 -19.22
N GLU A 409 20.88 -10.46 -20.32
CA GLU A 409 20.58 -9.09 -20.73
C GLU A 409 19.34 -8.54 -20.02
N LYS A 410 19.49 -7.35 -19.45
CA LYS A 410 18.41 -6.58 -18.83
C LYS A 410 18.02 -5.42 -19.73
N LEU A 411 16.90 -5.58 -20.44
CA LEU A 411 16.38 -4.55 -21.35
C LEU A 411 15.70 -3.43 -20.59
N PHE A 412 15.92 -2.17 -21.00
CA PHE A 412 15.24 -0.98 -20.46
C PHE A 412 15.44 -0.76 -18.96
N LEU A 413 16.61 -1.10 -18.44
CA LEU A 413 16.94 -0.97 -17.03
C LEU A 413 16.83 0.49 -16.58
N LEU A 414 15.98 0.73 -15.58
CA LEU A 414 15.75 2.02 -14.96
C LEU A 414 15.71 1.87 -13.44
N SER A 415 16.36 2.79 -12.73
CA SER A 415 16.27 2.89 -11.27
C SER A 415 15.52 4.15 -10.85
N GLY A 416 14.65 4.02 -9.83
CA GLY A 416 13.89 5.10 -9.22
C GLY A 416 14.24 5.26 -7.75
N THR A 417 14.34 6.50 -7.29
CA THR A 417 14.62 6.91 -5.90
C THR A 417 13.42 7.67 -5.34
N PRO A 418 13.40 8.08 -4.07
CA PRO A 418 12.38 8.97 -3.54
C PRO A 418 12.15 10.24 -4.38
N ASN A 419 13.19 10.86 -4.95
CA ASN A 419 13.06 12.00 -5.84
C ASN A 419 12.25 11.67 -7.10
N THR A 420 12.42 10.45 -7.64
CA THR A 420 11.62 9.96 -8.78
C THR A 420 10.15 9.83 -8.40
N PHE A 421 9.86 9.27 -7.22
CA PHE A 421 8.49 9.15 -6.72
C PHE A 421 7.87 10.52 -6.46
N GLU A 422 8.58 11.45 -5.82
CA GLU A 422 8.09 12.82 -5.62
C GLU A 422 7.74 13.50 -6.94
N PHE A 423 8.64 13.40 -7.93
CA PHE A 423 8.42 14.03 -9.24
C PHE A 423 7.14 13.52 -9.93
N TYR A 424 6.92 12.20 -9.97
CA TYR A 424 5.79 11.62 -10.69
C TYR A 424 4.50 11.58 -9.88
N THR A 425 4.56 11.36 -8.58
CA THR A 425 3.35 11.22 -7.74
C THR A 425 2.99 12.49 -6.99
N GLN A 426 3.87 13.49 -7.00
CA GLN A 426 3.74 14.74 -6.25
C GLN A 426 3.61 14.56 -4.73
N ARG A 427 3.99 13.38 -4.22
CA ARG A 427 4.01 13.08 -2.77
C ARG A 427 5.20 13.77 -2.13
N GLU A 428 4.99 14.33 -0.95
CA GLU A 428 6.04 14.97 -0.14
C GLU A 428 7.25 14.05 -0.01
N LYS A 429 8.44 14.55 -0.37
CA LYS A 429 9.73 13.83 -0.32
C LYS A 429 9.67 12.40 -0.91
N GLY A 430 8.73 12.13 -1.82
CA GLY A 430 8.54 10.79 -2.37
C GLY A 430 8.17 9.72 -1.34
N PHE A 431 7.58 10.08 -0.22
CA PHE A 431 7.13 9.13 0.80
C PHE A 431 6.16 8.10 0.23
N VAL A 432 6.40 6.83 0.51
CA VAL A 432 5.55 5.71 0.09
C VAL A 432 5.04 4.93 1.30
N GLY A 433 3.91 4.22 1.13
CA GLY A 433 3.34 3.36 2.15
C GLY A 433 2.75 4.10 3.37
N GLY A 434 2.65 5.43 3.32
CA GLY A 434 2.01 6.22 4.37
C GLY A 434 2.81 6.32 5.66
N ILE A 435 2.11 6.28 6.79
CA ILE A 435 2.70 6.44 8.13
C ILE A 435 3.11 5.07 8.67
N PRO A 436 4.39 4.84 9.03
CA PRO A 436 4.84 3.58 9.62
C PRO A 436 4.07 3.24 10.90
N HIS A 437 3.62 1.99 11.02
CA HIS A 437 2.89 1.53 12.20
C HIS A 437 3.85 1.26 13.36
N SER A 438 3.55 1.83 14.53
CA SER A 438 4.28 1.55 15.77
C SER A 438 3.32 1.49 16.95
N ILE A 439 3.81 1.08 18.12
CA ILE A 439 2.97 1.06 19.34
C ILE A 439 2.35 2.43 19.61
N LYS A 440 3.10 3.53 19.41
CA LYS A 440 2.62 4.91 19.55
C LYS A 440 1.79 5.40 18.34
N ARG A 441 1.84 4.69 17.24
CA ARG A 441 1.18 4.99 15.97
C ARG A 441 0.39 3.76 15.46
N ASN A 442 -0.30 3.07 16.38
CA ASN A 442 -1.15 1.95 16.02
C ASN A 442 -2.46 2.42 15.34
N LEU A 443 -3.25 1.50 14.85
CA LEU A 443 -4.49 1.77 14.11
C LEU A 443 -5.42 2.79 14.79
N MET A 444 -5.52 2.79 16.13
CA MET A 444 -6.42 3.70 16.85
C MET A 444 -5.91 5.15 16.90
N PHE A 445 -4.60 5.36 16.71
CA PHE A 445 -3.97 6.68 16.74
C PHE A 445 -3.62 7.21 15.34
N MET A 446 -3.96 6.49 14.29
CA MET A 446 -3.83 6.98 12.92
C MET A 446 -4.67 8.26 12.69
N PRO A 447 -4.22 9.18 11.83
CA PRO A 447 -5.07 10.28 11.40
C PRO A 447 -6.37 9.71 10.82
N PRO A 448 -7.51 10.32 11.11
CA PRO A 448 -8.79 9.78 10.70
C PRO A 448 -9.19 10.13 9.28
N ASN A 449 -10.14 9.36 8.77
CA ASN A 449 -10.80 9.64 7.51
C ASN A 449 -11.74 10.86 7.57
N VAL A 450 -12.32 11.13 8.74
CA VAL A 450 -13.23 12.28 8.96
C VAL A 450 -12.47 13.39 9.65
N THR A 451 -12.45 14.57 9.05
CA THR A 451 -11.88 15.78 9.65
C THR A 451 -12.92 16.51 10.54
N PRO A 452 -12.52 17.48 11.36
CA PRO A 452 -13.47 18.32 12.09
C PRO A 452 -14.20 19.33 11.20
N PHE A 453 -13.82 19.46 9.94
CA PHE A 453 -14.46 20.38 8.98
C PHE A 453 -15.59 19.65 8.25
N GLU A 454 -16.70 20.34 8.11
CA GLU A 454 -17.88 19.74 7.50
C GLU A 454 -17.60 19.30 6.05
N ASN A 455 -17.99 18.08 5.72
CA ASN A 455 -17.83 17.47 4.39
C ASN A 455 -16.39 17.46 3.82
N LEU A 456 -15.36 17.57 4.68
CA LEU A 456 -13.96 17.35 4.30
C LEU A 456 -13.49 16.00 4.84
N TYR A 457 -13.19 15.09 3.92
CA TYR A 457 -12.79 13.72 4.23
C TYR A 457 -11.41 13.39 3.66
N MET A 458 -10.75 12.42 4.27
CA MET A 458 -9.46 11.90 3.82
C MET A 458 -9.55 10.40 3.54
N VAL A 459 -8.94 9.96 2.46
CA VAL A 459 -8.69 8.55 2.15
C VAL A 459 -7.22 8.37 1.75
N GLY A 460 -6.76 7.13 1.60
CA GLY A 460 -5.37 6.86 1.25
C GLY A 460 -4.52 6.40 2.45
N ASP A 461 -3.24 6.26 2.21
CA ASP A 461 -2.31 5.55 3.10
C ASP A 461 -1.83 6.34 4.32
N THR A 462 -2.07 7.65 4.37
CA THR A 462 -1.68 8.49 5.53
C THR A 462 -2.78 8.66 6.57
N VAL A 463 -3.92 8.05 6.35
CA VAL A 463 -5.07 8.04 7.29
C VAL A 463 -5.51 6.61 7.58
N PHE A 464 -6.37 6.43 8.56
CA PHE A 464 -6.88 5.11 8.95
C PHE A 464 -7.45 4.34 7.72
N PRO A 465 -7.18 3.04 7.58
CA PRO A 465 -6.35 2.20 8.45
C PRO A 465 -4.86 2.16 8.09
N GLY A 466 -4.40 2.89 7.05
CA GLY A 466 -3.00 2.99 6.66
C GLY A 466 -2.71 2.42 5.28
N GLN A 467 -1.54 1.81 5.11
CA GLN A 467 -1.00 1.37 3.83
C GLN A 467 -1.65 0.11 3.25
N GLY A 468 -1.43 -0.07 1.94
CA GLY A 468 -1.85 -1.23 1.16
C GLY A 468 -3.22 -1.06 0.50
N THR A 469 -3.40 -1.72 -0.64
CA THR A 469 -4.64 -1.60 -1.43
C THR A 469 -5.89 -1.93 -0.61
N PRO A 470 -5.94 -3.02 0.19
CA PRO A 470 -7.11 -3.29 1.03
C PRO A 470 -7.41 -2.19 2.04
N ALA A 471 -6.36 -1.62 2.64
CA ALA A 471 -6.50 -0.59 3.66
C ALA A 471 -7.05 0.72 3.09
N VAL A 472 -6.49 1.21 1.98
CA VAL A 472 -6.97 2.45 1.36
C VAL A 472 -8.39 2.32 0.81
N ILE A 473 -8.76 1.12 0.33
CA ILE A 473 -10.14 0.81 -0.09
C ILE A 473 -11.08 0.76 1.12
N LEU A 474 -10.66 0.17 2.25
CA LEU A 474 -11.46 0.19 3.48
C LEU A 474 -11.73 1.63 3.95
N GLY A 475 -10.72 2.50 3.88
CA GLY A 475 -10.89 3.93 4.15
C GLY A 475 -11.96 4.58 3.27
N ALA A 476 -11.96 4.26 1.98
CA ALA A 476 -12.96 4.75 1.03
C ALA A 476 -14.37 4.20 1.31
N LEU A 477 -14.50 2.90 1.61
CA LEU A 477 -15.76 2.28 2.03
C LEU A 477 -16.34 2.95 3.29
N ASN A 478 -15.49 3.20 4.28
CA ASN A 478 -15.89 3.85 5.53
C ASN A 478 -16.36 5.30 5.30
N VAL A 479 -15.64 6.07 4.49
CA VAL A 479 -16.02 7.46 4.14
C VAL A 479 -17.34 7.47 3.39
N SER A 480 -17.50 6.61 2.39
CA SER A 480 -18.74 6.52 1.61
C SER A 480 -19.95 6.21 2.51
N LYS A 481 -19.84 5.24 3.42
CA LYS A 481 -20.90 4.93 4.39
C LYS A 481 -21.24 6.11 5.28
N ARG A 482 -20.23 6.83 5.81
CA ARG A 482 -20.45 8.02 6.65
C ARG A 482 -21.13 9.17 5.91
N ILE A 483 -20.86 9.33 4.61
CA ILE A 483 -21.52 10.31 3.76
C ILE A 483 -23.00 9.93 3.55
N MET A 484 -23.26 8.65 3.27
CA MET A 484 -24.63 8.15 3.08
C MET A 484 -25.48 8.21 4.34
N ASP A 485 -24.89 7.97 5.52
CA ASP A 485 -25.61 8.11 6.81
C ASP A 485 -26.09 9.55 7.10
N LYS A 486 -25.54 10.55 6.40
CA LYS A 486 -25.94 11.97 6.55
C LYS A 486 -27.01 12.41 5.51
N LYS A 487 -27.28 11.57 4.49
CA LYS A 487 -28.27 11.80 3.46
C LYS A 487 -29.65 11.34 3.92
#